data_2f0556c83f7cfc30155d301e2e6325fc
#
_entry.id   2f0556c83f7cfc30155d301e2e6325fc
#
_cell.length_a   1.000
_cell.length_b   1.000
_cell.length_c   1.000
_cell.angle_alpha   90.00
_cell.angle_beta   90.00
_cell.angle_gamma   90.00
#
_symmetry.space_group_name_H-M   'P 1'
#
loop_
_entity.id
_entity.type
_entity.pdbx_description
1 polymer ?
#
loop_
_entity_poly.entity_id
_entity_poly.type
_entity_poly.pdbx_seq_one_letter_code
_entity_poly.pdbx_strand_id
1 'polypeptide(L)'
;VVDAPSIAAVPGLGAMLYIGQSGSMGGHAVADVLLGKTEPSGRLTDTWAKRYEDYPAAATFSHNNGQWNEEYYTEGIYVGYRYFDTFWVEPFYPFGYGQGYTTFAQRVEAAMADAHRVQLRVAVTNTGTLPGREVVQVYGSAPFYTLESPGRCWQPLPRPPRWPPARPGPWNWNFR
;
A
#
# COMPACT_ATOMS: atom_id res chain seq x y z
N VAL A 1 2.01 -14.05 8.93
CA VAL A 1 2.90 -13.83 7.78
C VAL A 1 2.35 -14.61 6.60
N VAL A 2 2.29 -13.99 5.42
CA VAL A 2 1.87 -14.64 4.18
C VAL A 2 3.12 -14.88 3.34
N ASP A 3 3.37 -16.12 2.96
CA ASP A 3 4.44 -16.46 2.01
C ASP A 3 3.92 -16.29 0.57
N ALA A 4 3.79 -15.05 0.15
CA ALA A 4 3.30 -14.70 -1.17
C ALA A 4 4.19 -15.22 -2.33
N PRO A 5 5.53 -15.20 -2.23
CA PRO A 5 6.38 -15.78 -3.26
C PRO A 5 6.11 -17.26 -3.53
N SER A 6 5.99 -18.09 -2.48
CA SER A 6 5.69 -19.52 -2.63
C SER A 6 4.30 -19.75 -3.20
N ILE A 7 3.30 -18.96 -2.81
CA ILE A 7 1.96 -19.04 -3.38
C ILE A 7 1.99 -18.64 -4.86
N ALA A 8 2.65 -17.54 -5.21
CA ALA A 8 2.74 -17.06 -6.58
C ALA A 8 3.50 -18.02 -7.52
N ALA A 9 4.38 -18.87 -6.97
CA ALA A 9 5.11 -19.88 -7.73
C ALA A 9 4.28 -21.14 -8.07
N VAL A 10 3.04 -21.27 -7.56
CA VAL A 10 2.18 -22.42 -7.85
C VAL A 10 1.82 -22.46 -9.33
N PRO A 11 2.14 -23.55 -10.06
CA PRO A 11 1.82 -23.64 -11.48
C PRO A 11 0.32 -23.55 -11.75
N GLY A 12 -0.07 -22.72 -12.72
CA GLY A 12 -1.47 -22.53 -13.10
C GLY A 12 -2.25 -21.56 -12.22
N LEU A 13 -1.62 -20.92 -11.24
CA LEU A 13 -2.26 -19.85 -10.47
C LEU A 13 -2.54 -18.65 -11.36
N GLY A 14 -3.82 -18.32 -11.56
CA GLY A 14 -4.24 -17.17 -12.37
C GLY A 14 -4.34 -15.87 -11.60
N ALA A 15 -4.67 -15.92 -10.30
CA ALA A 15 -4.81 -14.75 -9.45
C ALA A 15 -4.69 -15.11 -7.97
N MET A 16 -4.35 -14.12 -7.15
CA MET A 16 -4.32 -14.24 -5.70
C MET A 16 -5.17 -13.12 -5.08
N LEU A 17 -6.16 -13.51 -4.27
CA LEU A 17 -7.00 -12.57 -3.55
C LEU A 17 -6.67 -12.64 -2.05
N TYR A 18 -6.14 -11.55 -1.51
CA TYR A 18 -5.91 -11.41 -0.09
C TYR A 18 -7.10 -10.75 0.59
N ILE A 19 -7.78 -11.49 1.47
CA ILE A 19 -9.02 -11.04 2.14
C ILE A 19 -8.82 -10.65 3.60
N GLY A 20 -7.65 -10.93 4.18
CA GLY A 20 -7.37 -10.67 5.58
C GLY A 20 -8.36 -11.39 6.52
N GLN A 21 -8.65 -10.75 7.64
CA GLN A 21 -9.68 -11.19 8.58
C GLN A 21 -10.95 -10.36 8.37
N SER A 22 -11.87 -10.91 7.60
CA SER A 22 -13.14 -10.25 7.32
C SER A 22 -14.17 -10.50 8.42
N GLY A 23 -15.08 -9.56 8.63
CA GLY A 23 -16.18 -9.70 9.59
C GLY A 23 -17.27 -10.68 9.12
N SER A 24 -18.42 -10.65 9.78
CA SER A 24 -19.54 -11.58 9.55
C SER A 24 -20.06 -11.63 8.11
N MET A 25 -19.91 -10.56 7.35
CA MET A 25 -20.31 -10.46 5.92
C MET A 25 -19.17 -10.78 4.96
N GLY A 26 -18.04 -11.30 5.45
CA GLY A 26 -16.85 -11.55 4.65
C GLY A 26 -17.07 -12.49 3.48
N GLY A 27 -17.83 -13.56 3.68
CA GLY A 27 -18.17 -14.50 2.62
C GLY A 27 -18.94 -13.85 1.46
N HIS A 28 -19.90 -12.97 1.76
CA HIS A 28 -20.64 -12.20 0.77
C HIS A 28 -19.73 -11.25 0.01
N ALA A 29 -18.86 -10.52 0.72
CA ALA A 29 -17.91 -9.59 0.11
C ALA A 29 -16.95 -10.29 -0.86
N VAL A 30 -16.43 -11.46 -0.46
CA VAL A 30 -15.56 -12.27 -1.33
C VAL A 30 -16.31 -12.74 -2.56
N ALA A 31 -17.54 -13.25 -2.40
CA ALA A 31 -18.37 -13.70 -3.52
C ALA A 31 -18.68 -12.55 -4.49
N ASP A 32 -19.01 -11.36 -4.00
CA ASP A 32 -19.29 -10.20 -4.85
C ASP A 32 -18.03 -9.75 -5.64
N VAL A 33 -16.85 -9.83 -5.04
CA VAL A 33 -15.59 -9.57 -5.75
C VAL A 33 -15.37 -10.64 -6.82
N LEU A 34 -15.40 -11.93 -6.47
CA LEU A 34 -15.14 -13.03 -7.41
C LEU A 34 -16.14 -13.06 -8.58
N LEU A 35 -17.38 -12.65 -8.35
CA LEU A 35 -18.42 -12.56 -9.38
C LEU A 35 -18.39 -11.22 -10.15
N GLY A 36 -17.45 -10.34 -9.86
CA GLY A 36 -17.33 -9.06 -10.54
C GLY A 36 -18.42 -8.04 -10.21
N LYS A 37 -19.26 -8.29 -9.20
CA LYS A 37 -20.29 -7.33 -8.75
C LYS A 37 -19.67 -6.13 -8.06
N THR A 38 -18.51 -6.33 -7.44
CA THR A 38 -17.73 -5.28 -6.76
C THR A 38 -16.28 -5.39 -7.18
N GLU A 39 -15.68 -4.24 -7.51
CA GLU A 39 -14.27 -4.17 -7.82
C GLU A 39 -13.42 -4.28 -6.55
N PRO A 40 -12.34 -5.08 -6.54
CA PRO A 40 -11.37 -5.10 -5.46
C PRO A 40 -10.52 -3.82 -5.49
N SER A 41 -10.86 -2.87 -4.63
CA SER A 41 -10.17 -1.57 -4.54
C SER A 41 -9.22 -1.46 -3.33
N GLY A 42 -9.05 -2.55 -2.58
CA GLY A 42 -8.13 -2.63 -1.46
C GLY A 42 -6.68 -2.52 -1.92
N ARG A 43 -5.85 -1.95 -1.05
CA ARG A 43 -4.41 -1.88 -1.24
C ARG A 43 -3.72 -2.44 0.00
N LEU A 44 -2.56 -3.07 -0.19
CA LEU A 44 -1.79 -3.60 0.93
C LEU A 44 -1.41 -2.48 1.90
N THR A 45 -1.65 -2.71 3.17
CA THR A 45 -1.24 -1.85 4.28
C THR A 45 0.14 -2.19 4.81
N ASP A 46 0.75 -3.24 4.25
CA ASP A 46 2.04 -3.77 4.62
C ASP A 46 2.93 -3.93 3.39
N THR A 47 4.24 -3.98 3.61
CA THR A 47 5.22 -4.36 2.59
C THR A 47 5.52 -5.84 2.73
N TRP A 48 5.39 -6.60 1.65
CA TRP A 48 5.66 -8.03 1.64
C TRP A 48 7.03 -8.30 1.04
N ALA A 49 7.89 -8.90 1.85
CA ALA A 49 9.25 -9.25 1.45
C ALA A 49 9.29 -10.41 0.46
N LYS A 50 10.39 -10.55 -0.27
CA LYS A 50 10.69 -11.73 -1.09
C LYS A 50 11.05 -12.94 -0.24
N ARG A 51 11.72 -12.70 0.90
CA ARG A 51 12.14 -13.73 1.87
C ARG A 51 11.88 -13.22 3.27
N TYR A 52 11.70 -14.14 4.20
CA TYR A 52 11.48 -13.80 5.60
C TYR A 52 12.66 -13.01 6.19
N GLU A 53 13.87 -13.36 5.81
CA GLU A 53 15.11 -12.73 6.29
C GLU A 53 15.26 -11.27 5.81
N ASP A 54 14.48 -10.86 4.81
CA ASP A 54 14.49 -9.49 4.31
C ASP A 54 13.75 -8.51 5.24
N TYR A 55 13.02 -9.00 6.26
CA TYR A 55 12.42 -8.15 7.28
C TYR A 55 13.44 -7.78 8.37
N PRO A 56 13.46 -6.51 8.83
CA PRO A 56 14.44 -6.06 9.81
C PRO A 56 14.39 -6.81 11.15
N ALA A 57 13.20 -7.26 11.57
CA ALA A 57 12.99 -8.01 12.80
C ALA A 57 13.03 -9.54 12.63
N ALA A 58 13.39 -10.07 11.47
CA ALA A 58 13.31 -11.51 11.19
C ALA A 58 14.05 -12.37 12.22
N ALA A 59 15.18 -11.90 12.70
CA ALA A 59 16.00 -12.64 13.65
C ALA A 59 15.44 -12.67 15.09
N THR A 60 14.60 -11.70 15.46
CA THR A 60 14.13 -11.52 16.84
C THR A 60 12.64 -11.72 17.01
N PHE A 61 11.85 -11.62 15.93
CA PHE A 61 10.40 -11.73 15.95
C PHE A 61 9.94 -13.10 16.50
N SER A 62 8.96 -13.07 17.41
CA SER A 62 8.25 -14.25 17.91
C SER A 62 9.20 -15.34 18.44
N HIS A 63 10.07 -14.98 19.37
CA HIS A 63 10.99 -15.90 20.04
C HIS A 63 12.12 -16.50 19.18
N ASN A 64 12.36 -16.00 17.98
CA ASN A 64 13.48 -16.44 17.15
C ASN A 64 14.85 -16.22 17.81
N ASN A 65 14.92 -15.31 18.78
CA ASN A 65 16.09 -15.06 19.62
C ASN A 65 16.21 -16.01 20.83
N GLY A 66 15.29 -16.96 21.02
CA GLY A 66 15.25 -17.90 22.14
C GLY A 66 14.63 -17.33 23.43
N GLN A 67 14.13 -16.11 23.43
CA GLN A 67 13.50 -15.46 24.59
C GLN A 67 11.98 -15.57 24.51
N TRP A 68 11.35 -16.25 25.48
CA TRP A 68 9.90 -16.48 25.50
C TRP A 68 9.11 -15.38 26.20
N ASN A 69 9.76 -14.60 27.03
CA ASN A 69 9.13 -13.60 27.91
C ASN A 69 9.32 -12.16 27.42
N GLU A 70 10.15 -11.95 26.39
CA GLU A 70 10.53 -10.63 25.93
C GLU A 70 10.47 -10.56 24.41
N GLU A 71 9.95 -9.46 23.87
CA GLU A 71 9.93 -9.13 22.45
C GLU A 71 10.69 -7.82 22.24
N TYR A 72 11.64 -7.79 21.32
CA TYR A 72 12.48 -6.64 21.05
C TYR A 72 12.11 -5.99 19.72
N TYR A 73 11.59 -4.78 19.77
CA TYR A 73 11.29 -3.96 18.60
C TYR A 73 12.56 -3.21 18.16
N THR A 74 13.39 -3.87 17.38
CA THR A 74 14.71 -3.36 16.99
C THR A 74 14.69 -2.43 15.79
N GLU A 75 13.57 -2.38 15.05
CA GLU A 75 13.45 -1.61 13.81
C GLU A 75 13.44 -0.09 14.03
N GLY A 76 13.05 0.38 15.20
CA GLY A 76 12.92 1.80 15.49
C GLY A 76 11.91 2.47 14.52
N ILE A 77 12.36 3.51 13.81
CA ILE A 77 11.53 4.22 12.82
C ILE A 77 11.45 3.50 11.47
N TYR A 78 12.28 2.48 11.24
CA TYR A 78 12.40 1.76 9.97
C TYR A 78 11.46 0.56 9.91
N VAL A 79 10.16 0.80 10.05
CA VAL A 79 9.12 -0.22 9.98
C VAL A 79 8.49 -0.28 8.59
N GLY A 80 8.27 -1.49 8.07
CA GLY A 80 7.60 -1.72 6.80
C GLY A 80 8.30 -1.03 5.64
N TYR A 81 7.55 -0.36 4.74
CA TYR A 81 8.10 0.29 3.55
C TYR A 81 9.23 1.29 3.85
N ARG A 82 9.27 1.90 5.05
CA ARG A 82 10.35 2.83 5.44
C ARG A 82 11.70 2.13 5.47
N TYR A 83 11.73 0.88 5.95
CA TYR A 83 12.94 0.05 5.91
C TYR A 83 13.31 -0.28 4.46
N PHE A 84 12.37 -0.87 3.73
CA PHE A 84 12.61 -1.32 2.35
C PHE A 84 13.09 -0.19 1.45
N ASP A 85 12.46 0.98 1.52
CA ASP A 85 12.82 2.15 0.72
C ASP A 85 14.16 2.77 1.15
N THR A 86 14.45 2.81 2.46
CA THR A 86 15.67 3.45 2.97
C THR A 86 16.91 2.62 2.70
N PHE A 87 16.80 1.30 2.85
CA PHE A 87 17.92 0.36 2.70
C PHE A 87 17.95 -0.33 1.33
N TRP A 88 17.11 0.11 0.39
CA TRP A 88 17.05 -0.40 -0.99
C TRP A 88 16.79 -1.91 -1.07
N VAL A 89 16.01 -2.43 -0.13
CA VAL A 89 15.55 -3.82 -0.15
C VAL A 89 14.34 -3.93 -1.07
N GLU A 90 14.45 -4.73 -2.12
CA GLU A 90 13.37 -4.88 -3.08
C GLU A 90 12.25 -5.78 -2.52
N PRO A 91 11.01 -5.29 -2.32
CA PRO A 91 9.91 -6.10 -1.83
C PRO A 91 9.34 -7.01 -2.93
N PHE A 92 8.59 -8.04 -2.52
CA PHE A 92 7.75 -8.81 -3.44
C PHE A 92 6.50 -8.02 -3.82
N TYR A 93 5.78 -7.49 -2.83
CA TYR A 93 4.72 -6.50 -3.02
C TYR A 93 4.97 -5.28 -2.14
N PRO A 94 5.07 -4.08 -2.69
CA PRO A 94 5.28 -2.88 -1.92
C PRO A 94 4.01 -2.48 -1.14
N PHE A 95 4.17 -1.64 -0.12
CA PHE A 95 3.07 -0.95 0.54
C PHE A 95 2.18 -0.25 -0.50
N GLY A 96 0.89 -0.41 -0.36
CA GLY A 96 -0.09 0.18 -1.28
C GLY A 96 -0.29 -0.60 -2.57
N TYR A 97 0.36 -1.75 -2.75
CA TYR A 97 0.12 -2.62 -3.90
C TYR A 97 -1.30 -3.18 -3.91
N GLY A 98 -1.86 -3.31 -5.09
CA GLY A 98 -3.14 -3.97 -5.32
C GLY A 98 -3.58 -3.76 -6.76
N GLN A 99 -4.30 -4.74 -7.30
CA GLN A 99 -4.87 -4.71 -8.63
C GLN A 99 -6.39 -4.71 -8.54
N GLY A 100 -7.03 -4.00 -9.44
CA GLY A 100 -8.49 -3.98 -9.61
C GLY A 100 -8.89 -4.54 -10.96
N TYR A 101 -10.19 -4.51 -11.25
CA TYR A 101 -10.75 -4.90 -12.54
C TYR A 101 -10.77 -3.78 -13.57
N THR A 102 -10.31 -2.59 -13.19
CA THR A 102 -10.12 -1.44 -14.06
C THR A 102 -8.76 -0.80 -13.82
N THR A 103 -8.35 0.07 -14.71
CA THR A 103 -7.07 0.76 -14.66
C THR A 103 -7.26 2.26 -14.53
N PHE A 104 -6.25 2.93 -13.95
CA PHE A 104 -6.27 4.36 -13.72
C PHE A 104 -4.98 5.00 -14.18
N ALA A 105 -5.07 6.20 -14.70
CA ALA A 105 -3.96 7.11 -14.92
C ALA A 105 -4.00 8.22 -13.88
N GLN A 106 -2.86 8.54 -13.29
CA GLN A 106 -2.70 9.62 -12.32
C GLN A 106 -1.71 10.65 -12.87
N ARG A 107 -2.06 11.94 -12.77
CA ARG A 107 -1.20 13.04 -13.21
C ARG A 107 -1.26 14.19 -12.21
N VAL A 108 -0.11 14.62 -11.73
CA VAL A 108 -0.01 15.84 -10.93
C VAL A 108 -0.21 17.05 -11.85
N GLU A 109 -1.23 17.85 -11.59
CA GLU A 109 -1.54 19.05 -12.35
C GLU A 109 -0.94 20.31 -11.74
N ALA A 110 -0.88 20.35 -10.41
CA ALA A 110 -0.28 21.44 -9.67
C ALA A 110 0.25 20.94 -8.33
N ALA A 111 1.38 21.52 -7.92
CA ALA A 111 1.96 21.34 -6.61
C ALA A 111 2.41 22.72 -6.09
N MET A 112 1.98 23.08 -4.90
CA MET A 112 2.38 24.30 -4.21
C MET A 112 2.74 23.97 -2.77
N ALA A 113 3.79 24.56 -2.26
CA ALA A 113 4.22 24.37 -0.88
C ALA A 113 4.57 25.73 -0.27
N ASP A 114 4.19 25.92 0.97
CA ASP A 114 4.64 27.02 1.84
C ASP A 114 5.24 26.43 3.15
N ALA A 115 5.59 27.25 4.10
CA ALA A 115 6.22 26.82 5.36
C ALA A 115 5.34 25.87 6.21
N HIS A 116 4.04 25.80 5.95
CA HIS A 116 3.07 25.11 6.80
C HIS A 116 2.17 24.15 6.04
N ARG A 117 2.20 24.17 4.68
CA ARG A 117 1.20 23.51 3.87
C ARG A 117 1.77 23.06 2.53
N VAL A 118 1.35 21.87 2.12
CA VAL A 118 1.52 21.39 0.75
C VAL A 118 0.14 21.21 0.14
N GLN A 119 -0.05 21.76 -1.05
CA GLN A 119 -1.27 21.60 -1.84
C GLN A 119 -0.94 20.88 -3.14
N LEU A 120 -1.64 19.79 -3.38
CA LEU A 120 -1.49 18.99 -4.59
C LEU A 120 -2.82 18.92 -5.32
N ARG A 121 -2.79 19.12 -6.64
CA ARG A 121 -3.89 18.80 -7.53
C ARG A 121 -3.50 17.60 -8.37
N VAL A 122 -4.23 16.50 -8.21
CA VAL A 122 -3.99 15.27 -8.95
C VAL A 122 -5.22 14.95 -9.79
N ALA A 123 -5.04 14.87 -11.10
CA ALA A 123 -6.05 14.32 -12.00
C ALA A 123 -5.98 12.79 -11.95
N VAL A 124 -7.11 12.16 -11.66
CA VAL A 124 -7.27 10.71 -11.70
C VAL A 124 -8.29 10.37 -12.77
N THR A 125 -7.89 9.58 -13.75
CA THR A 125 -8.72 9.15 -14.86
C THR A 125 -8.86 7.64 -14.85
N ASN A 126 -10.09 7.13 -14.85
CA ASN A 126 -10.33 5.72 -15.09
C ASN A 126 -10.11 5.44 -16.59
N THR A 127 -9.10 4.67 -16.90
CA THR A 127 -8.71 4.31 -18.28
C THR A 127 -9.27 2.96 -18.71
N GLY A 128 -9.92 2.23 -17.82
CA GLY A 128 -10.55 0.95 -18.11
C GLY A 128 -12.06 1.10 -18.39
N THR A 129 -12.72 -0.05 -18.49
CA THR A 129 -14.14 -0.14 -18.89
C THR A 129 -15.10 -0.29 -17.73
N LEU A 130 -14.61 -0.62 -16.54
CA LEU A 130 -15.43 -0.84 -15.35
C LEU A 130 -15.31 0.33 -14.36
N PRO A 131 -16.37 0.64 -13.61
CA PRO A 131 -16.29 1.64 -12.56
C PRO A 131 -15.44 1.12 -11.40
N GLY A 132 -14.55 1.94 -10.87
CA GLY A 132 -13.64 1.53 -9.79
C GLY A 132 -13.22 2.67 -8.88
N ARG A 133 -12.31 2.35 -7.94
CA ARG A 133 -11.72 3.29 -6.99
C ARG A 133 -10.21 3.18 -7.07
N GLU A 134 -9.55 4.34 -7.03
CA GLU A 134 -8.10 4.41 -6.98
C GLU A 134 -7.63 5.08 -5.70
N VAL A 135 -6.46 4.70 -5.22
CA VAL A 135 -5.82 5.29 -4.05
C VAL A 135 -4.63 6.12 -4.51
N VAL A 136 -4.73 7.43 -4.30
CA VAL A 136 -3.58 8.33 -4.49
C VAL A 136 -2.74 8.31 -3.24
N GLN A 137 -1.45 8.01 -3.38
CA GLN A 137 -0.48 8.00 -2.29
C GLN A 137 0.49 9.15 -2.45
N VAL A 138 0.68 9.93 -1.39
CA VAL A 138 1.63 11.04 -1.35
C VAL A 138 2.69 10.74 -0.30
N TYR A 139 3.94 10.80 -0.71
CA TYR A 139 5.08 10.56 0.16
C TYR A 139 5.90 11.83 0.32
N GLY A 140 6.26 12.14 1.56
CA GLY A 140 7.18 13.20 1.89
C GLY A 140 8.52 12.64 2.34
N SER A 141 9.61 13.29 1.97
CA SER A 141 10.95 13.01 2.49
C SER A 141 11.41 14.21 3.31
N ALA A 142 11.74 13.98 4.58
CA ALA A 142 12.35 15.01 5.40
C ALA A 142 13.83 15.16 5.04
N PRO A 143 14.36 16.39 5.00
CA PRO A 143 15.80 16.58 4.80
C PRO A 143 16.58 16.04 6.00
N PHE A 144 17.74 15.46 5.73
CA PHE A 144 18.67 15.01 6.76
C PHE A 144 19.36 16.20 7.40
N TYR A 145 19.03 16.48 8.67
CA TYR A 145 19.74 17.51 9.43
C TYR A 145 20.43 16.89 10.66
N THR A 146 19.72 16.83 11.78
CA THR A 146 20.27 16.37 13.07
C THR A 146 19.61 15.09 13.59
N LEU A 147 18.44 14.74 13.05
CA LEU A 147 17.72 13.53 13.42
C LEU A 147 17.65 12.59 12.23
N GLU A 148 17.83 11.33 12.50
CA GLU A 148 17.61 10.25 11.54
C GLU A 148 16.14 10.24 11.11
N SER A 149 15.90 10.13 9.81
CA SER A 149 14.55 10.06 9.25
C SER A 149 14.48 9.00 8.16
N PRO A 150 13.36 8.28 8.02
CA PRO A 150 13.17 7.35 6.93
C PRO A 150 13.16 8.10 5.58
N GLY A 151 13.61 7.43 4.54
CA GLY A 151 13.73 8.00 3.20
C GLY A 151 12.41 8.57 2.66
N ARG A 152 11.28 7.94 3.00
CA ARG A 152 9.93 8.42 2.63
C ARG A 152 8.93 8.12 3.74
N CYS A 153 7.94 9.01 3.90
CA CYS A 153 6.79 8.78 4.78
C CYS A 153 5.50 9.01 4.00
N TRP A 154 4.59 8.05 4.13
CA TRP A 154 3.24 8.18 3.57
C TRP A 154 2.43 9.22 4.35
N GLN A 155 1.67 10.02 3.61
CA GLN A 155 0.70 10.96 4.17
C GLN A 155 -0.71 10.42 3.92
N PRO A 156 -1.52 10.23 4.98
CA PRO A 156 -2.88 9.71 4.83
C PRO A 156 -3.74 10.69 4.04
N LEU A 157 -4.49 10.16 3.09
CA LEU A 157 -5.46 10.91 2.30
C LEU A 157 -6.88 10.46 2.63
N PRO A 158 -7.89 11.34 2.43
CA PRO A 158 -9.29 10.93 2.52
C PRO A 158 -9.57 9.82 1.49
N ARG A 159 -10.52 8.94 1.84
CA ARG A 159 -10.92 7.86 0.92
C ARG A 159 -11.48 8.45 -0.38
N PRO A 160 -10.96 8.05 -1.56
CA PRO A 160 -11.45 8.55 -2.83
C PRO A 160 -12.89 8.08 -3.10
N PRO A 161 -13.67 8.88 -3.84
CA PRO A 161 -14.97 8.45 -4.33
C PRO A 161 -14.82 7.33 -5.37
N ARG A 162 -15.93 6.70 -5.73
CA ARG A 162 -15.98 5.74 -6.84
C ARG A 162 -16.01 6.50 -8.17
N TRP A 163 -15.03 6.25 -9.05
CA TRP A 163 -15.02 6.85 -10.39
C TRP A 163 -15.79 5.98 -11.39
N PRO A 164 -16.68 6.59 -12.17
CA PRO A 164 -17.27 5.93 -13.33
C PRO A 164 -16.22 5.67 -14.41
N PRO A 165 -16.46 4.75 -15.35
CA PRO A 165 -15.58 4.53 -16.50
C PRO A 165 -15.37 5.80 -17.31
N ALA A 166 -14.16 5.99 -17.82
CA ALA A 166 -13.78 6.96 -18.84
C ALA A 166 -14.28 8.42 -18.67
N ARG A 167 -14.51 8.90 -17.45
CA ARG A 167 -14.75 10.33 -17.21
C ARG A 167 -13.53 10.94 -16.53
N PRO A 168 -12.74 11.79 -17.20
CA PRO A 168 -11.72 12.59 -16.55
C PRO A 168 -12.40 13.60 -15.62
N GLY A 169 -12.02 13.62 -14.37
CA GLY A 169 -12.45 14.64 -13.42
C GLY A 169 -11.26 15.21 -12.68
N PRO A 170 -11.03 16.51 -12.68
CA PRO A 170 -10.06 17.12 -11.80
C PRO A 170 -10.60 17.08 -10.36
N TRP A 171 -9.92 16.39 -9.49
CA TRP A 171 -10.23 16.41 -8.07
C TRP A 171 -9.19 17.27 -7.34
N ASN A 172 -9.69 18.25 -6.60
CA ASN A 172 -8.86 19.11 -5.79
C ASN A 172 -8.76 18.53 -4.37
N TRP A 173 -7.59 18.14 -3.97
CA TRP A 173 -7.32 17.77 -2.59
C TRP A 173 -6.54 18.89 -1.92
N ASN A 174 -7.11 19.43 -0.84
CA ASN A 174 -6.42 20.40 0.01
C ASN A 174 -5.98 19.65 1.27
N PHE A 175 -4.68 19.53 1.47
CA PHE A 175 -4.08 19.02 2.70
C PHE A 175 -3.83 20.21 3.63
N ARG A 176 -4.24 20.08 4.87
CA ARG A 176 -3.94 21.05 5.94
C ARG A 176 -3.00 20.43 6.93
#